data_6fef2b588a9331fbbe7309a64e04808a
#
_entry.id   6fef2b588a9331fbbe7309a64e04808a
#
_cell.length_a   1.000
_cell.length_b   1.000
_cell.length_c   1.000
_cell.angle_alpha   90.00
_cell.angle_beta   90.00
_cell.angle_gamma   90.00
#
_symmetry.space_group_name_H-M   'P 1'
#
loop_
_entity.id
_entity.type
_entity.pdbx_description
1 polymer ?
#
loop_
_entity_poly.entity_id
_entity_poly.type
_entity_poly.pdbx_seq_one_letter_code
_entity_poly.pdbx_strand_id
1 'polypeptide(L)'
;MQVGIIGIGLIGGSMAIDLKKRKFADRIVGVENDHLHATAALEIGLVDEIVSLEECISGSDIIVVATPVSAAIRLIPRILDKVDRQVVTDVCSTKEKINEIIHYHPNRKNFVAAHPL
;
A
#
# COMPACT_ATOMS: atom_id res chain seq x y z
N MET A 1 15.10 0.08 -3.66
CA MET A 1 13.95 0.30 -2.76
C MET A 1 12.76 -0.49 -3.27
N GLN A 2 12.08 -1.19 -2.37
CA GLN A 2 10.87 -1.93 -2.71
C GLN A 2 9.63 -1.18 -2.21
N VAL A 3 8.63 -1.08 -3.08
CA VAL A 3 7.32 -0.51 -2.74
C VAL A 3 6.30 -1.63 -2.75
N GLY A 4 5.51 -1.72 -1.68
CA GLY A 4 4.39 -2.64 -1.60
C GLY A 4 3.08 -1.90 -1.78
N ILE A 5 2.20 -2.42 -2.63
CA ILE A 5 0.88 -1.82 -2.88
C ILE A 5 -0.18 -2.81 -2.44
N ILE A 6 -0.97 -2.41 -1.47
CA ILE A 6 -2.06 -3.23 -0.95
C ILE A 6 -3.35 -2.79 -1.62
N GLY A 7 -3.93 -3.69 -2.40
CA GLY A 7 -5.10 -3.42 -3.21
C GLY A 7 -4.72 -2.96 -4.63
N ILE A 8 -4.66 -3.90 -5.57
CA ILE A 8 -4.33 -3.60 -6.96
C ILE A 8 -5.63 -3.36 -7.74
N GLY A 9 -6.31 -2.28 -7.39
CA GLY A 9 -7.44 -1.80 -8.15
C GLY A 9 -7.01 -0.72 -9.13
N LEU A 10 -7.96 0.10 -9.53
CA LEU A 10 -7.71 1.17 -10.51
C LEU A 10 -6.65 2.16 -10.02
N ILE A 11 -6.77 2.62 -8.77
CA ILE A 11 -5.85 3.60 -8.20
C ILE A 11 -4.48 2.96 -7.94
N GLY A 12 -4.45 1.77 -7.34
CA GLY A 12 -3.20 1.06 -7.07
C GLY A 12 -2.45 0.73 -8.36
N GLY A 13 -3.18 0.33 -9.40
CA GLY A 13 -2.58 0.07 -10.71
C GLY A 13 -1.98 1.32 -11.33
N SER A 14 -2.67 2.45 -11.25
CA SER A 14 -2.15 3.73 -11.76
C SER A 14 -0.88 4.15 -11.03
N MET A 15 -0.83 3.98 -9.71
CA MET A 15 0.38 4.27 -8.94
C MET A 15 1.54 3.37 -9.34
N ALA A 16 1.29 2.08 -9.53
CA ALA A 16 2.31 1.14 -9.95
C ALA A 16 2.94 1.55 -11.28
N ILE A 17 2.10 1.93 -12.25
CA ILE A 17 2.57 2.41 -13.54
C ILE A 17 3.47 3.64 -13.37
N ASP A 18 3.03 4.60 -12.59
CA ASP A 18 3.76 5.84 -12.35
C ASP A 18 5.12 5.58 -11.69
N LEU A 19 5.15 4.75 -10.66
CA LEU A 19 6.37 4.41 -9.95
C LEU A 19 7.38 3.73 -10.86
N LYS A 20 6.92 2.86 -11.76
CA LYS A 20 7.78 2.20 -12.74
C LYS A 20 8.31 3.18 -13.78
N LYS A 21 7.45 4.05 -14.31
CA LYS A 21 7.87 5.06 -15.30
C LYS A 21 8.93 5.99 -14.75
N ARG A 22 8.78 6.40 -13.49
CA ARG A 22 9.72 7.32 -12.85
C ARG A 22 10.96 6.63 -12.31
N LYS A 23 11.01 5.30 -12.39
CA LYS A 23 12.09 4.49 -11.83
C LYS A 23 12.31 4.77 -10.34
N PHE A 24 11.22 5.08 -9.65
CA PHE A 24 11.24 5.40 -8.24
C PHE A 24 11.52 4.17 -7.37
N ALA A 25 10.99 3.02 -7.79
CA ALA A 25 11.16 1.76 -7.08
C ALA A 25 11.90 0.75 -7.94
N ASP A 26 12.81 -0.01 -7.34
CA ASP A 26 13.50 -1.10 -8.00
C ASP A 26 12.59 -2.31 -8.17
N ARG A 27 11.68 -2.48 -7.20
CA ARG A 27 10.77 -3.61 -7.16
C ARG A 27 9.42 -3.16 -6.60
N ILE A 28 8.36 -3.63 -7.21
CA ILE A 28 6.99 -3.36 -6.76
C ILE A 28 6.32 -4.69 -6.51
N VAL A 29 5.83 -4.90 -5.28
CA VAL A 29 5.04 -6.07 -4.93
C VAL A 29 3.62 -5.65 -4.61
N GLY A 30 2.67 -6.55 -4.89
CA GLY A 30 1.27 -6.28 -4.66
C GLY A 30 0.65 -7.30 -3.71
N VAL A 31 -0.33 -6.84 -2.95
CA VAL A 31 -1.20 -7.70 -2.15
C VAL A 31 -2.60 -7.53 -2.69
N GLU A 32 -3.17 -8.61 -3.22
CA GLU A 32 -4.49 -8.58 -3.85
C GLU A 32 -5.22 -9.89 -3.59
N ASN A 33 -6.40 -9.79 -3.00
CA ASN A 33 -7.22 -10.97 -2.69
C ASN A 33 -8.01 -11.49 -3.89
N ASP A 34 -8.32 -10.62 -4.84
CA ASP A 34 -9.04 -11.01 -6.05
C ASP A 34 -8.06 -11.65 -7.03
N HIS A 35 -8.26 -12.93 -7.30
CA HIS A 35 -7.37 -13.69 -8.17
C HIS A 35 -7.28 -13.12 -9.59
N LEU A 36 -8.39 -12.64 -10.13
CA LEU A 36 -8.41 -12.08 -11.49
C LEU A 36 -7.61 -10.78 -11.55
N HIS A 37 -7.78 -9.91 -10.56
CA HIS A 37 -7.02 -8.66 -10.48
C HIS A 37 -5.53 -8.93 -10.28
N ALA A 38 -5.19 -9.89 -9.42
CA ALA A 38 -3.80 -10.26 -9.16
C ALA A 38 -3.13 -10.78 -10.43
N THR A 39 -3.79 -11.69 -11.14
CA THR A 39 -3.27 -12.26 -12.38
C THR A 39 -3.08 -11.18 -13.45
N ALA A 40 -4.07 -10.29 -13.61
CA ALA A 40 -3.99 -9.21 -14.57
C ALA A 40 -2.82 -8.26 -14.25
N ALA A 41 -2.63 -7.94 -12.99
CA ALA A 41 -1.54 -7.05 -12.56
C ALA A 41 -0.17 -7.64 -12.89
N LEU A 42 0.00 -8.95 -12.70
CA LEU A 42 1.24 -9.63 -13.07
C LEU A 42 1.45 -9.67 -14.58
N GLU A 43 0.42 -10.02 -15.34
CA GLU A 43 0.50 -10.14 -16.80
C GLU A 43 0.80 -8.82 -17.49
N ILE A 44 0.21 -7.73 -16.99
CA ILE A 44 0.42 -6.38 -17.53
C ILE A 44 1.76 -5.82 -17.06
N GLY A 45 2.35 -6.39 -16.03
CA GLY A 45 3.61 -5.91 -15.47
C GLY A 45 3.46 -4.72 -14.53
N LEU A 46 2.30 -4.55 -13.93
CA LEU A 46 2.09 -3.50 -12.94
C LEU A 46 2.90 -3.76 -11.67
N VAL A 47 2.98 -5.02 -11.28
CA VAL A 47 3.77 -5.46 -10.13
C VAL A 47 4.70 -6.58 -10.55
N ASP A 48 5.79 -6.73 -9.83
CA ASP A 48 6.77 -7.78 -10.10
C ASP A 48 6.35 -9.11 -9.48
N GLU A 49 5.61 -9.05 -8.37
CA GLU A 49 5.16 -10.24 -7.66
C GLU A 49 3.92 -9.92 -6.83
N ILE A 50 3.04 -10.91 -6.66
CA ILE A 50 1.95 -10.86 -5.71
C ILE A 50 2.40 -11.64 -4.47
N VAL A 51 2.32 -11.01 -3.31
CA VAL A 51 2.81 -11.56 -2.04
C VAL A 51 1.72 -11.49 -0.98
N SER A 52 1.95 -12.14 0.15
CA SER A 52 1.07 -12.03 1.31
C SER A 52 1.24 -10.65 1.97
N LEU A 53 0.28 -10.30 2.83
CA LEU A 53 0.37 -9.05 3.58
C LEU A 53 1.64 -9.01 4.44
N GLU A 54 1.95 -10.10 5.11
CA GLU A 54 3.14 -10.20 5.96
C GLU A 54 4.43 -10.02 5.17
N GLU A 55 4.52 -10.66 4.02
CA GLU A 55 5.69 -10.53 3.14
C GLU A 55 5.83 -9.11 2.60
N CYS A 56 4.70 -8.48 2.27
CA CYS A 56 4.69 -7.10 1.81
C CYS A 56 5.23 -6.17 2.89
N ILE A 57 4.75 -6.30 4.12
CA ILE A 57 5.16 -5.44 5.23
C ILE A 57 6.64 -5.62 5.54
N SER A 58 7.10 -6.87 5.66
CA SER A 58 8.48 -7.14 6.06
C SER A 58 9.50 -6.79 4.98
N GLY A 59 9.12 -6.88 3.72
CA GLY A 59 10.05 -6.69 2.59
C GLY A 59 9.99 -5.32 1.94
N SER A 60 9.02 -4.48 2.27
CA SER A 60 8.84 -3.19 1.60
C SER A 60 9.40 -2.04 2.42
N ASP A 61 9.93 -1.05 1.73
CA ASP A 61 10.39 0.20 2.36
C ASP A 61 9.26 1.19 2.47
N ILE A 62 8.38 1.21 1.48
CA ILE A 62 7.17 2.03 1.45
C ILE A 62 5.98 1.11 1.20
N ILE A 63 4.93 1.28 2.00
CA ILE A 63 3.70 0.50 1.88
C ILE A 63 2.57 1.45 1.54
N VAL A 64 1.94 1.23 0.39
CA VAL A 64 0.83 2.07 -0.09
C VAL A 64 -0.47 1.29 0.09
N VAL A 65 -1.41 1.84 0.85
CA VAL A 65 -2.73 1.24 1.05
C VAL A 65 -3.68 1.88 0.04
N ALA A 66 -4.09 1.10 -0.95
CA ALA A 66 -4.95 1.55 -2.05
C ALA A 66 -6.30 0.82 -2.05
N THR A 67 -6.71 0.31 -0.91
CA THR A 67 -8.01 -0.34 -0.73
C THR A 67 -9.10 0.70 -0.50
N PRO A 68 -10.38 0.32 -0.61
CA PRO A 68 -11.47 1.20 -0.17
C PRO A 68 -11.30 1.61 1.29
N VAL A 69 -11.86 2.77 1.66
CA VAL A 69 -11.71 3.37 3.00
C VAL A 69 -12.09 2.37 4.11
N SER A 70 -13.18 1.63 3.93
CA SER A 70 -13.63 0.67 4.93
C SER A 70 -12.59 -0.42 5.23
N ALA A 71 -11.86 -0.86 4.22
CA ALA A 71 -10.78 -1.82 4.39
C ALA A 71 -9.52 -1.15 4.96
N ALA A 72 -9.20 0.05 4.47
CA ALA A 72 -8.04 0.80 4.94
C ALA A 72 -8.11 1.09 6.44
N ILE A 73 -9.29 1.44 6.94
CA ILE A 73 -9.53 1.71 8.36
C ILE A 73 -9.14 0.50 9.22
N ARG A 74 -9.38 -0.72 8.73
CA ARG A 74 -9.04 -1.95 9.46
C ARG A 74 -7.57 -2.35 9.27
N LEU A 75 -7.03 -2.10 8.08
CA LEU A 75 -5.69 -2.55 7.72
C LEU A 75 -4.57 -1.67 8.29
N ILE A 76 -4.74 -0.36 8.24
CA ILE A 76 -3.66 0.56 8.60
C ILE A 76 -3.16 0.35 10.03
N PRO A 77 -4.02 0.26 11.05
CA PRO A 77 -3.53 -0.03 12.40
C PRO A 77 -2.77 -1.35 12.49
N ARG A 78 -3.23 -2.39 11.80
CA ARG A 78 -2.59 -3.70 11.79
C ARG A 78 -1.22 -3.65 11.11
N ILE A 79 -1.10 -2.87 10.05
CA ILE A 79 0.18 -2.66 9.37
C ILE A 79 1.14 -1.92 10.29
N LEU A 80 0.67 -0.86 10.93
CA LEU A 80 1.47 -0.09 11.87
C LEU A 80 1.95 -0.90 13.07
N ASP A 81 1.19 -1.92 13.49
CA ASP A 81 1.62 -2.84 14.55
C ASP A 81 2.89 -3.61 14.18
N LYS A 82 3.15 -3.78 12.90
CA LYS A 82 4.21 -4.65 12.39
C LYS A 82 5.38 -3.91 11.75
N VAL A 83 5.26 -2.61 11.56
CA VAL A 83 6.34 -1.84 10.90
C VAL A 83 7.44 -1.48 11.89
N ASP A 84 8.63 -1.28 11.36
CA ASP A 84 9.79 -0.78 12.07
C ASP A 84 10.17 0.59 11.50
N ARG A 85 10.83 0.61 10.35
CA ARG A 85 11.23 1.85 9.68
C ARG A 85 10.45 2.15 8.42
N GLN A 86 9.57 1.25 8.02
CA GLN A 86 8.80 1.42 6.80
C GLN A 86 7.88 2.64 6.89
N VAL A 87 7.71 3.31 5.76
CA VAL A 87 6.73 4.38 5.61
C VAL A 87 5.44 3.78 5.11
N VAL A 88 4.32 4.10 5.77
CA VAL A 88 2.99 3.65 5.36
C VAL A 88 2.22 4.87 4.88
N THR A 89 1.63 4.78 3.72
CA THR A 89 0.78 5.84 3.19
C THR A 89 -0.49 5.24 2.60
N ASP A 90 -1.47 6.09 2.32
CA ASP A 90 -2.72 5.67 1.72
C ASP A 90 -3.10 6.62 0.59
N VAL A 91 -4.04 6.19 -0.24
CA VAL A 91 -4.58 7.00 -1.33
C VAL A 91 -6.07 7.25 -1.15
N CYS A 92 -6.58 7.07 0.06
CA CYS A 92 -7.99 7.29 0.37
C CYS A 92 -8.35 8.78 0.33
N SER A 93 -9.55 9.08 -0.15
CA SER A 93 -10.02 10.46 -0.23
C SER A 93 -10.38 11.06 1.12
N THR A 94 -10.71 10.23 2.12
CA THR A 94 -11.14 10.67 3.44
C THR A 94 -10.08 10.33 4.47
N LYS A 95 -9.41 11.34 5.02
CA LYS A 95 -8.32 11.18 5.99
C LYS A 95 -8.76 11.22 7.44
N GLU A 96 -9.91 11.83 7.72
CA GLU A 96 -10.35 12.09 9.10
C GLU A 96 -10.44 10.80 9.94
N LYS A 97 -11.12 9.78 9.41
CA LYS A 97 -11.29 8.52 10.14
C LYS A 97 -9.98 7.77 10.34
N ILE A 98 -9.10 7.82 9.35
CA ILE A 98 -7.79 7.19 9.46
C ILE A 98 -6.99 7.87 10.56
N ASN A 99 -6.95 9.21 10.56
CA ASN A 99 -6.24 9.97 11.57
C ASN A 99 -6.79 9.70 12.98
N GLU A 100 -8.10 9.61 13.15
CA GLU A 100 -8.71 9.27 14.43
C GLU A 100 -8.26 7.89 14.94
N ILE A 101 -8.26 6.91 14.07
CA ILE A 101 -7.97 5.52 14.43
C ILE A 101 -6.51 5.35 14.83
N ILE A 102 -5.59 6.04 14.18
CA ILE A 102 -4.16 5.90 14.46
C ILE A 102 -3.61 6.95 15.42
N HIS A 103 -4.47 7.87 15.90
CA HIS A 103 -4.04 9.01 16.71
C HIS A 103 -3.16 8.64 17.91
N TYR A 104 -3.49 7.55 18.59
CA TYR A 104 -2.74 7.06 19.74
C TYR A 104 -1.85 5.86 19.43
N HIS A 105 -1.71 5.51 18.16
CA HIS A 105 -0.89 4.35 17.79
C HIS A 105 0.59 4.63 18.06
N PRO A 106 1.33 3.71 18.69
CA PRO A 106 2.76 3.90 18.99
C PRO A 106 3.61 4.19 17.74
N ASN A 107 3.24 3.63 16.59
CA ASN A 107 3.97 3.79 15.34
C ASN A 107 3.31 4.79 14.39
N ARG A 108 2.49 5.69 14.92
CA ARG A 108 1.83 6.71 14.11
C ARG A 108 2.79 7.51 13.23
N LYS A 109 3.99 7.74 13.71
CA LYS A 109 5.02 8.48 12.97
C LYS A 109 5.42 7.84 11.65
N ASN A 110 5.17 6.54 11.49
CA ASN A 110 5.46 5.82 10.25
C ASN A 110 4.42 6.10 9.16
N PHE A 111 3.28 6.66 9.53
CA PHE A 111 2.20 6.95 8.60
C PHE A 111 2.31 8.37 8.06
N VAL A 112 2.31 8.49 6.73
CA VAL A 112 2.33 9.77 6.03
C VAL A 112 1.10 9.82 5.13
N ALA A 113 0.20 10.76 5.38
CA ALA A 113 -0.99 10.91 4.56
C ALA A 113 -0.62 11.45 3.18
N ALA A 114 -1.08 10.76 2.15
CA ALA A 114 -0.92 11.24 0.78
C ALA A 114 -2.20 11.96 0.35
N HIS A 115 -2.04 13.01 -0.43
CA HIS A 115 -3.17 13.69 -1.05
C HIS A 115 -3.20 13.31 -2.53
N PRO A 116 -4.17 12.47 -2.94
CA PRO A 116 -4.34 12.21 -4.37
C PRO A 116 -4.76 13.51 -5.05
N LEU A 117 -4.07 13.83 -6.07
CA LEU A 117 -4.39 15.01 -6.89
C LEU A 117 -5.56 14.71 -7.81
#